data_a80e686fb7e697cd039682784408c9d3
#
_entry.id   a80e686fb7e697cd039682784408c9d3
#
_cell.length_a   1.000
_cell.length_b   1.000
_cell.length_c   1.000
_cell.angle_alpha   90.00
_cell.angle_beta   90.00
_cell.angle_gamma   90.00
#
_symmetry.space_group_name_H-M   'P 1'
#
loop_
_entity.id
_entity.type
_entity.pdbx_description
1 polymer ?
#
loop_
_entity_poly.entity_id
_entity_poly.type
_entity_poly.pdbx_seq_one_letter_code
_entity_poly.pdbx_strand_id
1 'polypeptide(L)'
;MAKELPLREELPESMTWDLSTIFASDEAWEDAFADLEDRLESAEFFAAGVTNSATDLYNALQYGLGLMQDLEKLYVYASMKSDQDTANTYYQGLNNMAESLAARVSAAIAFFDPAVLSLSEEELSEFFAAEPKLQDYKHYFDSILTQQGHVLPTEQESLLAAAGDVFGASQRTFGVLDNADISFEAVENENGEMETLSNGVYSRLLESTNPEIRKNAFQTFYKSYMALENTFASLIGNHVKGQNFMAAAHHYDNAREAALAGNHVPEVVYDTLVAEVNKA
;
A
#
# COMPACT_ATOMS: atom_id res chain seq x y z
N MET A 1 -32.40 9.01 -21.01
CA MET A 1 -31.73 9.15 -19.68
C MET A 1 -30.41 8.43 -19.80
N ALA A 2 -29.34 8.96 -19.22
CA ALA A 2 -28.05 8.27 -19.21
C ALA A 2 -28.21 6.95 -18.43
N LYS A 3 -27.51 5.91 -18.88
CA LYS A 3 -27.51 4.61 -18.19
C LYS A 3 -26.66 4.77 -16.91
N GLU A 4 -27.31 4.61 -15.76
CA GLU A 4 -26.63 4.60 -14.47
C GLU A 4 -25.87 3.28 -14.27
N LEU A 5 -24.81 3.32 -13.48
CA LEU A 5 -24.10 2.10 -13.07
C LEU A 5 -25.03 1.29 -12.15
N PRO A 6 -25.01 -0.06 -12.28
CA PRO A 6 -25.82 -0.91 -11.42
C PRO A 6 -25.32 -0.83 -9.97
N LEU A 7 -26.23 -0.91 -9.01
CA LEU A 7 -25.88 -1.08 -7.61
C LEU A 7 -25.27 -2.47 -7.36
N ARG A 8 -24.49 -2.61 -6.30
CA ARG A 8 -23.85 -3.88 -5.93
C ARG A 8 -24.84 -5.04 -5.81
N GLU A 9 -25.99 -4.80 -5.22
CA GLU A 9 -27.08 -5.78 -5.03
C GLU A 9 -27.77 -6.21 -6.33
N GLU A 10 -27.62 -5.44 -7.40
CA GLU A 10 -28.18 -5.74 -8.72
C GLU A 10 -27.23 -6.63 -9.57
N LEU A 11 -25.99 -6.83 -9.10
CA LEU A 11 -24.99 -7.64 -9.81
C LEU A 11 -25.17 -9.13 -9.48
N PRO A 12 -25.08 -10.03 -10.48
CA PRO A 12 -25.03 -11.45 -10.23
C PRO A 12 -23.82 -11.81 -9.36
N GLU A 13 -24.02 -12.71 -8.38
CA GLU A 13 -22.94 -13.18 -7.49
C GLU A 13 -21.73 -13.74 -8.26
N SER A 14 -22.00 -14.39 -9.42
CA SER A 14 -20.96 -14.92 -10.31
C SER A 14 -20.05 -13.86 -10.94
N MET A 15 -20.38 -12.59 -10.84
CA MET A 15 -19.58 -11.45 -11.28
C MET A 15 -18.82 -10.78 -10.13
N THR A 16 -18.79 -11.39 -8.97
CA THR A 16 -18.16 -10.84 -7.75
C THR A 16 -17.10 -11.79 -7.24
N TRP A 17 -16.16 -11.24 -6.43
CA TRP A 17 -15.14 -12.04 -5.78
C TRP A 17 -15.74 -12.90 -4.67
N ASP A 18 -15.36 -14.18 -4.61
CA ASP A 18 -15.71 -15.09 -3.52
C ASP A 18 -14.74 -14.91 -2.35
N LEU A 19 -15.14 -14.08 -1.39
CA LEU A 19 -14.33 -13.79 -0.20
C LEU A 19 -14.38 -14.91 0.85
N SER A 20 -15.27 -15.90 0.69
CA SER A 20 -15.29 -17.07 1.58
C SER A 20 -14.01 -17.93 1.46
N THR A 21 -13.22 -17.73 0.40
CA THR A 21 -11.89 -18.33 0.24
C THR A 21 -10.84 -17.75 1.18
N ILE A 22 -11.07 -16.55 1.75
CA ILE A 22 -10.20 -15.93 2.74
C ILE A 22 -10.72 -16.24 4.14
N PHE A 23 -11.97 -15.85 4.45
CA PHE A 23 -12.68 -16.23 5.68
C PHE A 23 -14.09 -16.70 5.32
N ALA A 24 -14.49 -17.81 5.92
CA ALA A 24 -15.77 -18.44 5.65
C ALA A 24 -16.98 -17.58 6.10
N SER A 25 -16.78 -16.71 7.08
CA SER A 25 -17.79 -15.77 7.61
C SER A 25 -17.12 -14.58 8.31
N ASP A 26 -17.90 -13.56 8.63
CA ASP A 26 -17.44 -12.41 9.40
C ASP A 26 -17.04 -12.84 10.84
N GLU A 27 -17.73 -13.81 11.45
CA GLU A 27 -17.35 -14.37 12.76
C GLU A 27 -15.98 -15.05 12.71
N ALA A 28 -15.68 -15.78 11.63
CA ALA A 28 -14.35 -16.39 11.46
C ALA A 28 -13.24 -15.35 11.30
N TRP A 29 -13.56 -14.19 10.74
CA TRP A 29 -12.66 -13.04 10.70
C TRP A 29 -12.47 -12.44 12.11
N GLU A 30 -13.54 -12.26 12.88
CA GLU A 30 -13.47 -11.73 14.25
C GLU A 30 -12.65 -12.63 15.17
N ASP A 31 -12.83 -13.96 15.07
CA ASP A 31 -12.04 -14.94 15.82
C ASP A 31 -10.54 -14.85 15.48
N ALA A 32 -10.21 -14.75 14.19
CA ALA A 32 -8.83 -14.62 13.74
C ALA A 32 -8.21 -13.25 14.13
N PHE A 33 -9.02 -12.20 14.16
CA PHE A 33 -8.61 -10.88 14.63
C PHE A 33 -8.21 -10.94 16.11
N ALA A 34 -9.04 -11.55 16.94
CA ALA A 34 -8.76 -11.72 18.37
C ALA A 34 -7.52 -12.58 18.63
N ASP A 35 -7.35 -13.71 17.89
CA ASP A 35 -6.13 -14.54 17.97
C ASP A 35 -4.86 -13.73 17.64
N LEU A 36 -4.91 -12.90 16.59
CA LEU A 36 -3.77 -12.09 16.23
C LEU A 36 -3.45 -11.02 17.30
N GLU A 37 -4.49 -10.42 17.92
CA GLU A 37 -4.31 -9.47 19.04
C GLU A 37 -3.61 -10.14 20.22
N ASP A 38 -4.04 -11.33 20.62
CA ASP A 38 -3.44 -12.09 21.74
C ASP A 38 -1.97 -12.41 21.46
N ARG A 39 -1.63 -12.73 20.23
CA ARG A 39 -0.24 -13.02 19.82
C ARG A 39 0.68 -11.81 19.91
N LEU A 40 0.19 -10.59 19.82
CA LEU A 40 1.00 -9.38 19.98
C LEU A 40 1.62 -9.27 21.39
N GLU A 41 0.99 -9.85 22.39
CA GLU A 41 1.53 -9.87 23.78
C GLU A 41 2.92 -10.53 23.87
N SER A 42 3.27 -11.39 22.91
CA SER A 42 4.56 -12.07 22.86
C SER A 42 5.71 -11.23 22.29
N ALA A 43 5.44 -10.03 21.77
CA ALA A 43 6.44 -9.20 21.09
C ALA A 43 7.66 -8.87 21.96
N GLU A 44 7.44 -8.52 23.23
CA GLU A 44 8.53 -8.20 24.18
C GLU A 44 9.45 -9.39 24.43
N PHE A 45 8.90 -10.61 24.48
CA PHE A 45 9.70 -11.84 24.62
C PHE A 45 10.65 -12.04 23.45
N PHE A 46 10.15 -11.88 22.21
CA PHE A 46 11.00 -12.02 21.01
C PHE A 46 12.01 -10.89 20.90
N ALA A 47 11.62 -9.65 21.21
CA ALA A 47 12.51 -8.49 21.18
C ALA A 47 13.69 -8.63 22.14
N ALA A 48 13.43 -9.13 23.37
CA ALA A 48 14.46 -9.26 24.39
C ALA A 48 15.54 -10.29 24.04
N GLY A 49 15.24 -11.26 23.19
CA GLY A 49 16.13 -12.39 22.88
C GLY A 49 16.66 -12.44 21.46
N VAL A 50 16.23 -11.56 20.57
CA VAL A 50 16.41 -11.67 19.11
C VAL A 50 17.86 -11.89 18.65
N THR A 51 18.84 -11.32 19.33
CA THR A 51 20.28 -11.45 19.00
C THR A 51 21.05 -12.43 19.90
N ASN A 52 20.37 -13.17 20.81
CA ASN A 52 21.05 -14.07 21.73
C ASN A 52 21.63 -15.32 21.03
N SER A 53 20.98 -15.80 19.99
CA SER A 53 21.44 -16.94 19.19
C SER A 53 20.83 -16.93 17.79
N ALA A 54 21.41 -17.71 16.87
CA ALA A 54 20.87 -17.91 15.53
C ALA A 54 19.43 -18.49 15.54
N THR A 55 19.15 -19.39 16.48
CA THR A 55 17.79 -19.96 16.65
C THR A 55 16.80 -18.91 17.16
N ASP A 56 17.21 -18.03 18.07
CA ASP A 56 16.37 -16.95 18.57
C ASP A 56 16.08 -15.91 17.47
N LEU A 57 17.08 -15.57 16.67
CA LEU A 57 16.92 -14.70 15.49
C LEU A 57 15.92 -15.30 14.50
N TYR A 58 16.06 -16.60 14.19
CA TYR A 58 15.11 -17.30 13.32
C TYR A 58 13.69 -17.31 13.89
N ASN A 59 13.54 -17.60 15.18
CA ASN A 59 12.24 -17.62 15.83
C ASN A 59 11.57 -16.24 15.86
N ALA A 60 12.35 -15.17 16.11
CA ALA A 60 11.85 -13.80 16.05
C ALA A 60 11.40 -13.42 14.62
N LEU A 61 12.16 -13.83 13.59
CA LEU A 61 11.77 -13.65 12.19
C LEU A 61 10.46 -14.38 11.88
N GLN A 62 10.33 -15.65 12.27
CA GLN A 62 9.11 -16.45 12.04
C GLN A 62 7.91 -15.88 12.77
N TYR A 63 8.11 -15.36 13.99
CA TYR A 63 7.06 -14.66 14.72
C TYR A 63 6.56 -13.44 13.93
N GLY A 64 7.46 -12.57 13.48
CA GLY A 64 7.09 -11.38 12.69
C GLY A 64 6.40 -11.73 11.38
N LEU A 65 6.95 -12.68 10.62
CA LEU A 65 6.37 -13.13 9.35
C LEU A 65 4.98 -13.77 9.55
N GLY A 66 4.79 -14.53 10.63
CA GLY A 66 3.48 -15.12 10.97
C GLY A 66 2.43 -14.06 11.30
N LEU A 67 2.80 -13.01 12.05
CA LEU A 67 1.90 -11.89 12.33
C LEU A 67 1.51 -11.15 11.03
N MET A 68 2.49 -10.88 10.17
CA MET A 68 2.25 -10.20 8.89
C MET A 68 1.35 -11.00 7.95
N GLN A 69 1.57 -12.31 7.86
CA GLN A 69 0.77 -13.19 7.00
C GLN A 69 -0.70 -13.24 7.43
N ASP A 70 -0.97 -13.31 8.72
CA ASP A 70 -2.34 -13.36 9.23
C ASP A 70 -3.00 -11.97 9.18
N LEU A 71 -2.25 -10.91 9.47
CA LEU A 71 -2.71 -9.54 9.25
C LEU A 71 -3.11 -9.29 7.80
N GLU A 72 -2.33 -9.75 6.82
CA GLU A 72 -2.63 -9.57 5.40
C GLU A 72 -4.00 -10.16 5.04
N LYS A 73 -4.32 -11.37 5.52
CA LYS A 73 -5.63 -11.99 5.29
C LYS A 73 -6.76 -11.17 5.92
N LEU A 74 -6.57 -10.72 7.17
CA LEU A 74 -7.55 -9.89 7.88
C LEU A 74 -7.80 -8.57 7.15
N TYR A 75 -6.73 -7.90 6.74
CA TYR A 75 -6.79 -6.63 6.04
C TYR A 75 -7.45 -6.75 4.67
N VAL A 76 -7.03 -7.72 3.86
CA VAL A 76 -7.58 -7.94 2.51
C VAL A 76 -9.07 -8.25 2.57
N TYR A 77 -9.51 -9.12 3.48
CA TYR A 77 -10.94 -9.43 3.63
C TYR A 77 -11.74 -8.18 4.00
N ALA A 78 -11.33 -7.46 5.04
CA ALA A 78 -12.05 -6.28 5.53
C ALA A 78 -12.10 -5.15 4.48
N SER A 79 -10.98 -4.88 3.81
CA SER A 79 -10.88 -3.90 2.73
C SER A 79 -11.79 -4.25 1.55
N MET A 80 -11.74 -5.50 1.06
CA MET A 80 -12.59 -5.94 -0.06
C MET A 80 -14.08 -5.92 0.30
N LYS A 81 -14.45 -6.24 1.55
CA LYS A 81 -15.83 -6.11 2.03
C LYS A 81 -16.28 -4.64 2.08
N SER A 82 -15.43 -3.74 2.53
CA SER A 82 -15.70 -2.30 2.53
C SER A 82 -15.82 -1.74 1.11
N ASP A 83 -14.96 -2.16 0.19
CA ASP A 83 -14.95 -1.71 -1.20
C ASP A 83 -16.16 -2.20 -2.01
N GLN A 84 -16.78 -3.32 -1.60
CA GLN A 84 -18.01 -3.80 -2.24
C GLN A 84 -19.20 -2.83 -2.07
N ASP A 85 -19.28 -2.17 -0.92
CA ASP A 85 -20.29 -1.16 -0.60
C ASP A 85 -19.70 -0.16 0.42
N THR A 86 -19.16 0.92 -0.09
CA THR A 86 -18.54 1.99 0.71
C THR A 86 -19.51 2.74 1.62
N ALA A 87 -20.83 2.54 1.48
CA ALA A 87 -21.85 3.08 2.37
C ALA A 87 -22.18 2.16 3.55
N ASN A 88 -21.69 0.91 3.54
CA ASN A 88 -21.91 -0.05 4.61
C ASN A 88 -21.00 0.23 5.83
N THR A 89 -21.59 0.82 6.86
CA THR A 89 -20.85 1.24 8.06
C THR A 89 -20.28 0.08 8.87
N TYR A 90 -20.84 -1.14 8.78
CA TYR A 90 -20.30 -2.32 9.44
C TYR A 90 -18.95 -2.70 8.82
N TYR A 91 -18.88 -2.82 7.49
CA TYR A 91 -17.63 -3.17 6.81
C TYR A 91 -16.58 -2.05 6.83
N GLN A 92 -17.01 -0.78 6.83
CA GLN A 92 -16.10 0.33 7.15
C GLN A 92 -15.50 0.16 8.56
N GLY A 93 -16.30 -0.30 9.54
CA GLY A 93 -15.83 -0.60 10.89
C GLY A 93 -14.76 -1.70 10.91
N LEU A 94 -15.00 -2.82 10.19
CA LEU A 94 -14.02 -3.91 10.08
C LEU A 94 -12.71 -3.43 9.44
N ASN A 95 -12.79 -2.64 8.37
CA ASN A 95 -11.61 -2.08 7.71
C ASN A 95 -10.79 -1.18 8.66
N ASN A 96 -11.45 -0.30 9.40
CA ASN A 96 -10.79 0.55 10.40
C ASN A 96 -10.13 -0.27 11.53
N MET A 97 -10.76 -1.37 11.95
CA MET A 97 -10.17 -2.30 12.93
C MET A 97 -8.91 -2.95 12.35
N ALA A 98 -8.94 -3.42 11.10
CA ALA A 98 -7.78 -4.01 10.43
C ALA A 98 -6.64 -3.00 10.25
N GLU A 99 -6.93 -1.75 9.90
CA GLU A 99 -5.93 -0.67 9.82
C GLU A 99 -5.28 -0.39 11.18
N SER A 100 -6.09 -0.33 12.25
CA SER A 100 -5.59 -0.16 13.61
C SER A 100 -4.70 -1.33 14.04
N LEU A 101 -5.11 -2.56 13.71
CA LEU A 101 -4.32 -3.76 14.00
C LEU A 101 -3.00 -3.75 13.22
N ALA A 102 -3.00 -3.30 11.96
CA ALA A 102 -1.79 -3.17 11.15
C ALA A 102 -0.76 -2.24 11.80
N ALA A 103 -1.19 -1.12 12.36
CA ALA A 103 -0.30 -0.22 13.10
C ALA A 103 0.29 -0.90 14.36
N ARG A 104 -0.51 -1.69 15.07
CA ARG A 104 -0.06 -2.43 16.26
C ARG A 104 0.90 -3.57 15.91
N VAL A 105 0.63 -4.32 14.84
CA VAL A 105 1.54 -5.36 14.33
C VAL A 105 2.87 -4.73 13.91
N SER A 106 2.84 -3.63 13.16
CA SER A 106 4.05 -2.90 12.75
C SER A 106 4.88 -2.47 13.96
N ALA A 107 4.24 -1.94 14.99
CA ALA A 107 4.91 -1.56 16.23
C ALA A 107 5.51 -2.78 16.95
N ALA A 108 4.79 -3.91 16.99
CA ALA A 108 5.22 -5.13 17.66
C ALA A 108 6.47 -5.78 17.02
N ILE A 109 6.65 -5.63 15.70
CA ILE A 109 7.80 -6.20 14.97
C ILE A 109 8.92 -5.19 14.71
N ALA A 110 8.74 -3.91 15.06
CA ALA A 110 9.70 -2.83 14.78
C ALA A 110 11.08 -3.02 15.43
N PHE A 111 11.21 -3.95 16.38
CA PHE A 111 12.49 -4.28 17.01
C PHE A 111 13.45 -5.05 16.10
N PHE A 112 12.92 -5.74 15.06
CA PHE A 112 13.70 -6.74 14.31
C PHE A 112 14.81 -6.12 13.47
N ASP A 113 14.51 -5.14 12.64
CA ASP A 113 15.49 -4.51 11.75
C ASP A 113 16.64 -3.83 12.53
N PRO A 114 16.36 -3.01 13.58
CA PRO A 114 17.42 -2.46 14.42
C PRO A 114 18.28 -3.54 15.11
N ALA A 115 17.68 -4.66 15.51
CA ALA A 115 18.42 -5.76 16.12
C ALA A 115 19.38 -6.42 15.11
N VAL A 116 18.93 -6.67 13.87
CA VAL A 116 19.78 -7.18 12.78
C VAL A 116 20.91 -6.20 12.49
N LEU A 117 20.63 -4.91 12.42
CA LEU A 117 21.63 -3.86 12.16
C LEU A 117 22.64 -3.68 13.30
N SER A 118 22.32 -4.18 14.51
CA SER A 118 23.26 -4.17 15.66
C SER A 118 24.30 -5.30 15.61
N LEU A 119 24.06 -6.36 14.81
CA LEU A 119 25.00 -7.46 14.63
C LEU A 119 26.13 -7.04 13.68
N SER A 120 27.36 -7.46 13.98
CA SER A 120 28.47 -7.36 13.05
C SER A 120 28.30 -8.34 11.88
N GLU A 121 28.97 -8.10 10.77
CA GLU A 121 29.00 -9.02 9.62
C GLU A 121 29.49 -10.42 10.03
N GLU A 122 30.47 -10.51 10.96
CA GLU A 122 30.98 -11.77 11.47
C GLU A 122 29.93 -12.53 12.28
N GLU A 123 29.25 -11.87 13.23
CA GLU A 123 28.17 -12.48 14.03
C GLU A 123 27.01 -12.95 13.15
N LEU A 124 26.61 -12.14 12.20
CA LEU A 124 25.52 -12.51 11.28
C LEU A 124 25.93 -13.72 10.40
N SER A 125 27.19 -13.76 9.93
CA SER A 125 27.72 -14.89 9.17
C SER A 125 27.74 -16.17 10.02
N GLU A 126 28.15 -16.09 11.31
CA GLU A 126 28.08 -17.21 12.24
C GLU A 126 26.64 -17.69 12.47
N PHE A 127 25.67 -16.77 12.58
CA PHE A 127 24.24 -17.11 12.72
C PHE A 127 23.71 -17.83 11.48
N PHE A 128 24.05 -17.40 10.29
CA PHE A 128 23.69 -18.09 9.04
C PHE A 128 24.32 -19.49 8.95
N ALA A 129 25.52 -19.70 9.52
CA ALA A 129 26.14 -21.00 9.56
C ALA A 129 25.50 -21.93 10.62
N ALA A 130 25.10 -21.38 11.78
CA ALA A 130 24.52 -22.14 12.89
C ALA A 130 23.05 -22.52 12.69
N GLU A 131 22.25 -21.68 11.99
CA GLU A 131 20.84 -21.94 11.65
C GLU A 131 20.64 -21.85 10.12
N PRO A 132 20.75 -22.97 9.40
CA PRO A 132 20.69 -22.98 7.93
C PRO A 132 19.37 -22.46 7.34
N LYS A 133 18.27 -22.48 8.10
CA LYS A 133 16.97 -21.96 7.66
C LYS A 133 16.99 -20.44 7.44
N LEU A 134 17.93 -19.72 8.08
CA LEU A 134 18.11 -18.28 7.81
C LEU A 134 18.54 -18.01 6.37
N GLN A 135 19.17 -18.99 5.68
CA GLN A 135 19.60 -18.85 4.29
C GLN A 135 18.43 -18.59 3.34
N ASP A 136 17.24 -19.13 3.63
CA ASP A 136 16.04 -18.91 2.82
C ASP A 136 15.63 -17.43 2.84
N TYR A 137 16.06 -16.68 3.86
CA TYR A 137 15.75 -15.27 4.07
C TYR A 137 16.93 -14.33 3.80
N LYS A 138 18.02 -14.85 3.21
CA LYS A 138 19.24 -14.07 2.99
C LYS A 138 18.97 -12.74 2.29
N HIS A 139 18.15 -12.74 1.26
CA HIS A 139 17.80 -11.51 0.56
C HIS A 139 17.10 -10.47 1.45
N TYR A 140 16.25 -10.91 2.37
CA TYR A 140 15.60 -10.03 3.34
C TYR A 140 16.63 -9.37 4.27
N PHE A 141 17.58 -10.16 4.81
CA PHE A 141 18.68 -9.62 5.62
C PHE A 141 19.58 -8.66 4.82
N ASP A 142 19.93 -9.01 3.58
CA ASP A 142 20.69 -8.13 2.71
C ASP A 142 19.96 -6.80 2.48
N SER A 143 18.64 -6.83 2.37
CA SER A 143 17.80 -5.63 2.22
C SER A 143 17.82 -4.75 3.47
N ILE A 144 17.82 -5.34 4.68
CA ILE A 144 17.97 -4.59 5.94
C ILE A 144 19.36 -3.94 5.99
N LEU A 145 20.42 -4.68 5.68
CA LEU A 145 21.79 -4.18 5.72
C LEU A 145 22.04 -3.01 4.77
N THR A 146 21.40 -3.01 3.59
CA THR A 146 21.53 -1.88 2.65
C THR A 146 20.90 -0.59 3.16
N GLN A 147 20.01 -0.68 4.15
CA GLN A 147 19.36 0.49 4.76
C GLN A 147 20.16 1.08 5.93
N GLN A 148 21.30 0.48 6.31
CA GLN A 148 22.07 0.86 7.51
C GLN A 148 22.41 2.36 7.58
N GLY A 149 22.66 3.02 6.44
CA GLY A 149 22.92 4.46 6.37
C GLY A 149 21.66 5.34 6.45
N HIS A 150 20.50 4.74 6.37
CA HIS A 150 19.21 5.42 6.21
C HIS A 150 18.22 5.15 7.36
N VAL A 151 18.61 4.35 8.35
CA VAL A 151 17.83 4.12 9.57
C VAL A 151 18.22 5.18 10.61
N LEU A 152 17.22 5.83 11.17
CA LEU A 152 17.38 6.85 12.20
C LEU A 152 17.36 6.23 13.62
N PRO A 153 17.84 6.96 14.64
CA PRO A 153 17.62 6.56 16.03
C PRO A 153 16.12 6.32 16.33
N THR A 154 15.84 5.33 17.17
CA THR A 154 14.48 4.84 17.48
C THR A 154 13.48 5.95 17.82
N GLU A 155 13.90 6.97 18.58
CA GLU A 155 13.01 8.10 18.93
C GLU A 155 12.60 8.94 17.71
N GLN A 156 13.51 9.09 16.73
CA GLN A 156 13.25 9.83 15.50
C GLN A 156 12.37 9.01 14.56
N GLU A 157 12.62 7.71 14.40
CA GLU A 157 11.75 6.82 13.63
C GLU A 157 10.33 6.79 14.21
N SER A 158 10.19 6.68 15.53
CA SER A 158 8.90 6.72 16.20
C SER A 158 8.15 8.04 15.96
N LEU A 159 8.87 9.16 15.96
CA LEU A 159 8.28 10.47 15.67
C LEU A 159 7.81 10.57 14.20
N LEU A 160 8.62 10.10 13.25
CA LEU A 160 8.26 10.10 11.83
C LEU A 160 7.10 9.15 11.55
N ALA A 161 7.09 7.98 12.18
CA ALA A 161 5.98 7.03 12.09
C ALA A 161 4.67 7.63 12.61
N ALA A 162 4.70 8.33 13.75
CA ALA A 162 3.53 9.03 14.29
C ALA A 162 3.05 10.18 13.37
N ALA A 163 3.94 10.79 12.58
CA ALA A 163 3.59 11.81 11.59
C ALA A 163 3.08 11.22 10.25
N GLY A 164 3.11 9.90 10.07
CA GLY A 164 2.72 9.22 8.84
C GLY A 164 1.31 9.58 8.36
N ASP A 165 0.36 9.72 9.28
CA ASP A 165 -1.00 10.16 8.98
C ASP A 165 -1.03 11.57 8.34
N VAL A 166 -0.20 12.50 8.82
CA VAL A 166 -0.07 13.85 8.27
C VAL A 166 0.50 13.80 6.86
N PHE A 167 1.53 12.99 6.61
CA PHE A 167 2.13 12.82 5.29
C PHE A 167 1.18 12.15 4.28
N GLY A 168 0.30 11.25 4.74
CA GLY A 168 -0.74 10.60 3.93
C GLY A 168 -1.92 11.50 3.55
N ALA A 169 -2.09 12.67 4.19
CA ALA A 169 -3.28 13.51 4.03
C ALA A 169 -3.54 13.96 2.58
N SER A 170 -2.50 14.29 1.81
CA SER A 170 -2.66 14.69 0.40
C SER A 170 -3.21 13.55 -0.47
N GLN A 171 -2.76 12.32 -0.25
CA GLN A 171 -3.22 11.14 -0.97
C GLN A 171 -4.67 10.80 -0.62
N ARG A 172 -5.03 10.85 0.68
CA ARG A 172 -6.42 10.63 1.10
C ARG A 172 -7.37 11.69 0.53
N THR A 173 -6.97 12.97 0.55
CA THR A 173 -7.77 14.04 -0.05
C THR A 173 -7.93 13.85 -1.55
N PHE A 174 -6.87 13.41 -2.26
CA PHE A 174 -6.97 13.05 -3.66
C PHE A 174 -7.98 11.90 -3.86
N GLY A 175 -7.93 10.86 -3.05
CA GLY A 175 -8.85 9.72 -3.13
C GLY A 175 -10.32 10.14 -2.94
N VAL A 176 -10.63 11.01 -1.97
CA VAL A 176 -11.99 11.55 -1.78
C VAL A 176 -12.42 12.37 -2.99
N LEU A 177 -11.57 13.27 -3.47
CA LEU A 177 -11.86 14.13 -4.61
C LEU A 177 -12.12 13.31 -5.88
N ASP A 178 -11.27 12.31 -6.17
CA ASP A 178 -11.32 11.51 -7.39
C ASP A 178 -12.46 10.48 -7.40
N ASN A 179 -12.78 9.90 -6.25
CA ASN A 179 -13.78 8.83 -6.17
C ASN A 179 -15.18 9.29 -5.75
N ALA A 180 -15.30 10.45 -5.06
CA ALA A 180 -16.56 10.89 -4.50
C ALA A 180 -17.04 12.25 -5.05
N ASP A 181 -16.14 13.23 -5.16
CA ASP A 181 -16.54 14.61 -5.45
C ASP A 181 -16.50 14.95 -6.93
N ILE A 182 -15.60 14.33 -7.71
CA ILE A 182 -15.51 14.58 -9.15
C ILE A 182 -16.72 13.99 -9.88
N SER A 183 -17.33 14.77 -10.75
CA SER A 183 -18.44 14.33 -11.57
C SER A 183 -18.12 14.51 -13.04
N PHE A 184 -18.57 13.57 -13.86
CA PHE A 184 -18.34 13.57 -15.29
C PHE A 184 -19.65 13.81 -16.06
N GLU A 185 -19.55 14.55 -17.14
CA GLU A 185 -20.66 14.74 -18.08
C GLU A 185 -20.87 13.45 -18.91
N ALA A 186 -22.07 13.32 -19.50
CA ALA A 186 -22.36 12.24 -20.42
C ALA A 186 -21.86 12.54 -21.83
N VAL A 187 -21.44 11.48 -22.53
CA VAL A 187 -21.04 11.51 -23.95
C VAL A 187 -21.82 10.49 -24.76
N GLU A 188 -21.90 10.71 -26.07
CA GLU A 188 -22.54 9.76 -27.00
C GLU A 188 -21.62 8.54 -27.22
N ASN A 189 -22.17 7.35 -27.10
CA ASN A 189 -21.51 6.09 -27.36
C ASN A 189 -21.69 5.63 -28.81
N GLU A 190 -21.16 4.45 -29.18
CA GLU A 190 -21.22 3.90 -30.55
C GLU A 190 -22.65 3.64 -31.06
N ASN A 191 -23.62 3.51 -30.17
CA ASN A 191 -25.02 3.27 -30.49
C ASN A 191 -25.84 4.58 -30.63
N GLY A 192 -25.20 5.74 -30.45
CA GLY A 192 -25.87 7.05 -30.44
C GLY A 192 -26.60 7.35 -29.11
N GLU A 193 -26.27 6.63 -28.04
CA GLU A 193 -26.85 6.80 -26.71
C GLU A 193 -25.93 7.67 -25.82
N MET A 194 -26.54 8.54 -25.01
CA MET A 194 -25.82 9.31 -24.00
C MET A 194 -25.49 8.44 -22.79
N GLU A 195 -24.20 8.39 -22.42
CA GLU A 195 -23.68 7.59 -21.32
C GLU A 195 -22.82 8.46 -20.42
N THR A 196 -23.09 8.47 -19.11
CA THR A 196 -22.30 9.22 -18.13
C THR A 196 -20.89 8.60 -18.01
N LEU A 197 -19.87 9.43 -18.12
CA LEU A 197 -18.49 8.97 -18.00
C LEU A 197 -18.18 8.52 -16.56
N SER A 198 -17.36 7.51 -16.49
CA SER A 198 -16.59 7.05 -15.34
C SER A 198 -15.23 6.60 -15.85
N ASN A 199 -14.28 6.27 -14.98
CA ASN A 199 -12.98 5.72 -15.40
C ASN A 199 -13.14 4.50 -16.31
N GLY A 200 -14.07 3.57 -15.99
CA GLY A 200 -14.34 2.38 -16.80
C GLY A 200 -15.00 2.70 -18.14
N VAL A 201 -16.00 3.60 -18.15
CA VAL A 201 -16.68 4.03 -19.40
C VAL A 201 -15.70 4.77 -20.30
N TYR A 202 -14.87 5.65 -19.75
CA TYR A 202 -13.83 6.36 -20.48
C TYR A 202 -12.87 5.40 -21.16
N SER A 203 -12.31 4.45 -20.42
CA SER A 203 -11.38 3.45 -20.96
C SER A 203 -12.01 2.66 -22.10
N ARG A 204 -13.23 2.19 -21.94
CA ARG A 204 -13.98 1.46 -22.96
C ARG A 204 -14.23 2.32 -24.23
N LEU A 205 -14.59 3.59 -24.06
CA LEU A 205 -14.85 4.47 -25.21
C LEU A 205 -13.57 4.83 -25.97
N LEU A 206 -12.40 4.80 -25.34
CA LEU A 206 -11.12 4.98 -26.02
C LEU A 206 -10.76 3.79 -26.94
N GLU A 207 -11.38 2.62 -26.76
CA GLU A 207 -11.20 1.46 -27.67
C GLU A 207 -12.09 1.54 -28.90
N SER A 208 -13.00 2.54 -28.98
CA SER A 208 -13.89 2.73 -30.13
C SER A 208 -13.11 2.89 -31.43
N THR A 209 -13.60 2.27 -32.51
CA THR A 209 -13.05 2.48 -33.87
C THR A 209 -13.37 3.87 -34.41
N ASN A 210 -14.38 4.55 -33.86
CA ASN A 210 -14.76 5.91 -34.27
C ASN A 210 -13.89 6.96 -33.56
N PRO A 211 -13.07 7.74 -34.29
CA PRO A 211 -12.19 8.74 -33.70
C PRO A 211 -12.93 9.90 -33.01
N GLU A 212 -14.15 10.25 -33.44
CA GLU A 212 -14.91 11.31 -32.78
C GLU A 212 -15.44 10.87 -31.41
N ILE A 213 -15.82 9.61 -31.23
CA ILE A 213 -16.18 9.07 -29.91
C ILE A 213 -14.99 9.11 -28.96
N ARG A 214 -13.83 8.63 -29.39
CA ARG A 214 -12.60 8.70 -28.59
C ARG A 214 -12.25 10.13 -28.17
N LYS A 215 -12.33 11.07 -29.11
CA LYS A 215 -12.02 12.48 -28.89
C LYS A 215 -13.00 13.11 -27.90
N ASN A 216 -14.32 12.86 -28.08
CA ASN A 216 -15.34 13.42 -27.20
C ASN A 216 -15.21 12.85 -25.79
N ALA A 217 -14.97 11.54 -25.65
CA ALA A 217 -14.71 10.90 -24.35
C ALA A 217 -13.48 11.53 -23.66
N PHE A 218 -12.36 11.67 -24.39
CA PHE A 218 -11.13 12.28 -23.87
C PHE A 218 -11.38 13.72 -23.41
N GLN A 219 -11.95 14.56 -24.25
CA GLN A 219 -12.15 15.97 -23.94
C GLN A 219 -13.10 16.18 -22.76
N THR A 220 -14.19 15.41 -22.71
CA THR A 220 -15.18 15.51 -21.65
C THR A 220 -14.61 15.00 -20.32
N PHE A 221 -13.87 13.90 -20.35
CA PHE A 221 -13.23 13.34 -19.15
C PHE A 221 -12.24 14.34 -18.54
N TYR A 222 -11.30 14.82 -19.32
CA TYR A 222 -10.28 15.76 -18.82
C TYR A 222 -10.83 17.14 -18.50
N LYS A 223 -11.98 17.56 -19.07
CA LYS A 223 -12.65 18.80 -18.67
C LYS A 223 -12.97 18.83 -17.17
N SER A 224 -13.42 17.71 -16.60
CA SER A 224 -13.69 17.60 -15.16
C SER A 224 -12.41 17.75 -14.33
N TYR A 225 -11.32 17.10 -14.72
CA TYR A 225 -10.03 17.26 -14.04
C TYR A 225 -9.45 18.67 -14.17
N MET A 226 -9.51 19.26 -15.37
CA MET A 226 -9.00 20.63 -15.59
C MET A 226 -9.77 21.69 -14.80
N ALA A 227 -11.04 21.44 -14.49
CA ALA A 227 -11.81 22.32 -13.61
C ALA A 227 -11.27 22.37 -12.17
N LEU A 228 -10.49 21.37 -11.76
CA LEU A 228 -9.87 21.22 -10.44
C LEU A 228 -8.34 21.30 -10.47
N GLU A 229 -7.77 21.81 -11.57
CA GLU A 229 -6.32 21.84 -11.83
C GLU A 229 -5.52 22.41 -10.65
N ASN A 230 -5.95 23.53 -10.09
CA ASN A 230 -5.27 24.17 -8.97
C ASN A 230 -5.27 23.29 -7.69
N THR A 231 -6.36 22.55 -7.47
CA THR A 231 -6.47 21.63 -6.32
C THR A 231 -5.55 20.44 -6.52
N PHE A 232 -5.55 19.82 -7.70
CA PHE A 232 -4.64 18.72 -8.01
C PHE A 232 -3.16 19.15 -7.95
N ALA A 233 -2.84 20.34 -8.49
CA ALA A 233 -1.48 20.90 -8.41
C ALA A 233 -1.03 21.12 -6.94
N SER A 234 -1.93 21.58 -6.08
CA SER A 234 -1.65 21.73 -4.65
C SER A 234 -1.44 20.40 -3.95
N LEU A 235 -2.28 19.40 -4.24
CA LEU A 235 -2.17 18.06 -3.65
C LEU A 235 -0.87 17.37 -4.02
N ILE A 236 -0.52 17.34 -5.31
CA ILE A 236 0.75 16.74 -5.76
C ILE A 236 1.96 17.49 -5.22
N GLY A 237 1.90 18.83 -5.18
CA GLY A 237 2.97 19.65 -4.61
C GLY A 237 3.21 19.38 -3.13
N ASN A 238 2.15 19.17 -2.34
CA ASN A 238 2.27 18.82 -0.92
C ASN A 238 2.77 17.38 -0.74
N HIS A 239 2.33 16.43 -1.58
CA HIS A 239 2.85 15.06 -1.56
C HIS A 239 4.36 15.04 -1.83
N VAL A 240 4.81 15.73 -2.91
CA VAL A 240 6.24 15.83 -3.26
C VAL A 240 7.07 16.46 -2.12
N LYS A 241 6.54 17.48 -1.44
CA LYS A 241 7.23 18.06 -0.27
C LYS A 241 7.39 17.07 0.87
N GLY A 242 6.36 16.26 1.13
CA GLY A 242 6.40 15.18 2.12
C GLY A 242 7.47 14.13 1.78
N GLN A 243 7.49 13.66 0.52
CA GLN A 243 8.49 12.68 0.05
C GLN A 243 9.92 13.23 0.14
N ASN A 244 10.15 14.48 -0.26
CA ASN A 244 11.47 15.11 -0.14
C ASN A 244 11.90 15.27 1.31
N PHE A 245 10.97 15.60 2.21
CA PHE A 245 11.26 15.68 3.63
C PHE A 245 11.67 14.32 4.20
N MET A 246 10.91 13.26 3.88
CA MET A 246 11.22 11.90 4.35
C MET A 246 12.56 11.40 3.81
N ALA A 247 12.85 11.62 2.53
CA ALA A 247 14.12 11.27 1.92
C ALA A 247 15.30 11.97 2.63
N ALA A 248 15.19 13.29 2.85
CA ALA A 248 16.22 14.05 3.53
C ALA A 248 16.38 13.64 5.00
N ALA A 249 15.29 13.32 5.71
CA ALA A 249 15.34 12.85 7.09
C ALA A 249 16.08 11.52 7.20
N HIS A 250 15.89 10.59 6.23
CA HIS A 250 16.57 9.30 6.15
C HIS A 250 17.91 9.34 5.39
N HIS A 251 18.49 10.52 5.19
CA HIS A 251 19.82 10.71 4.59
C HIS A 251 19.96 10.24 3.14
N TYR A 252 18.88 10.23 2.37
CA TYR A 252 18.93 10.09 0.91
C TYR A 252 19.24 11.42 0.25
N ASP A 253 19.95 11.43 -0.84
CA ASP A 253 20.27 12.64 -1.61
C ASP A 253 19.00 13.29 -2.20
N ASN A 254 18.00 12.46 -2.55
CA ASN A 254 16.74 12.93 -3.11
C ASN A 254 15.62 11.88 -2.95
N ALA A 255 14.36 12.29 -3.18
CA ALA A 255 13.20 11.41 -3.05
C ALA A 255 13.17 10.28 -4.10
N ARG A 256 13.80 10.46 -5.27
CA ARG A 256 13.88 9.41 -6.30
C ARG A 256 14.81 8.29 -5.86
N GLU A 257 15.98 8.62 -5.34
CA GLU A 257 16.89 7.64 -4.74
C GLU A 257 16.19 6.86 -3.63
N ALA A 258 15.55 7.54 -2.67
CA ALA A 258 14.79 6.91 -1.61
C ALA A 258 13.72 5.93 -2.14
N ALA A 259 12.98 6.34 -3.18
CA ALA A 259 11.94 5.49 -3.77
C ALA A 259 12.49 4.26 -4.51
N LEU A 260 13.68 4.34 -5.09
CA LEU A 260 14.32 3.26 -5.82
C LEU A 260 15.13 2.32 -4.91
N ALA A 261 15.62 2.82 -3.78
CA ALA A 261 16.48 2.08 -2.85
C ALA A 261 15.81 0.80 -2.34
N GLY A 262 14.52 0.85 -1.97
CA GLY A 262 13.78 -0.30 -1.47
C GLY A 262 13.65 -1.47 -2.47
N ASN A 263 13.80 -1.17 -3.77
CA ASN A 263 13.81 -2.18 -4.85
C ASN A 263 15.21 -2.46 -5.39
N HIS A 264 16.25 -1.91 -4.79
CA HIS A 264 17.64 -2.00 -5.23
C HIS A 264 17.86 -1.56 -6.68
N VAL A 265 17.09 -0.58 -7.16
CA VAL A 265 17.15 -0.06 -8.53
C VAL A 265 18.05 1.17 -8.57
N PRO A 266 19.19 1.14 -9.28
CA PRO A 266 20.04 2.33 -9.47
C PRO A 266 19.30 3.42 -10.24
N GLU A 267 19.52 4.70 -9.90
CA GLU A 267 18.89 5.84 -10.59
C GLU A 267 19.14 5.86 -12.11
N VAL A 268 20.28 5.33 -12.55
CA VAL A 268 20.61 5.22 -14.00
C VAL A 268 19.59 4.38 -14.77
N VAL A 269 18.92 3.41 -14.15
CA VAL A 269 17.86 2.60 -14.77
C VAL A 269 16.66 3.49 -15.08
N TYR A 270 16.26 4.32 -14.13
CA TYR A 270 15.18 5.29 -14.32
C TYR A 270 15.53 6.32 -15.41
N ASP A 271 16.71 6.90 -15.35
CA ASP A 271 17.17 7.89 -16.34
C ASP A 271 17.23 7.28 -17.75
N THR A 272 17.71 6.05 -17.88
CA THR A 272 17.75 5.33 -19.15
C THR A 272 16.35 5.08 -19.70
N LEU A 273 15.39 4.64 -18.83
CA LEU A 273 14.00 4.45 -19.24
C LEU A 273 13.40 5.74 -19.80
N VAL A 274 13.53 6.85 -19.10
CA VAL A 274 13.03 8.16 -19.56
C VAL A 274 13.69 8.57 -20.87
N ALA A 275 15.01 8.40 -20.99
CA ALA A 275 15.75 8.77 -22.20
C ALA A 275 15.33 7.93 -23.41
N GLU A 276 15.11 6.62 -23.23
CA GLU A 276 14.72 5.74 -24.34
C GLU A 276 13.26 5.96 -24.76
N VAL A 277 12.34 6.16 -23.81
CA VAL A 277 10.93 6.49 -24.13
C VAL A 277 10.83 7.81 -24.89
N ASN A 278 11.65 8.81 -24.55
CA ASN A 278 11.65 10.09 -25.26
C ASN A 278 12.27 10.03 -26.69
N LYS A 279 12.95 8.93 -27.05
CA LYS A 279 13.48 8.71 -28.42
C LYS A 279 12.46 8.00 -29.31
N ALA A 280 11.48 7.30 -28.75
CA ALA A 280 10.45 6.53 -29.47
C ALA A 280 9.30 7.44 -29.93
#